data_adcd5f2f01e9f70abb5efbf9c06b5a88
#
_entry.id   adcd5f2f01e9f70abb5efbf9c06b5a88
#
_cell.length_a   1.000
_cell.length_b   1.000
_cell.length_c   1.000
_cell.angle_alpha   90.00
_cell.angle_beta   90.00
_cell.angle_gamma   90.00
#
_symmetry.space_group_name_H-M   'P 1'
#
loop_
_entity.id
_entity.type
_entity.pdbx_description
1 polymer ?
#
loop_
_entity_poly.entity_id
_entity_poly.type
_entity_poly.pdbx_seq_one_letter_code
_entity_poly.pdbx_strand_id
1 'polypeptide(L)'
;MLVLKPLALIAGMFLALLWWAYPSHALNGCGRYEDFKKALEDNYQETRRFMGVGGGMILEVYVSSKDTFTILVVKPNRFTCLVAGGEGWTELEPEIIGEKKL
;
A
#
# COMPACT_ATOMS: atom_id res chain seq x y z
N MET A 1 -44.44 10.16 16.01
CA MET A 1 -44.12 9.83 14.62
C MET A 1 -42.98 10.65 14.07
N LEU A 2 -42.97 11.95 14.29
CA LEU A 2 -41.88 12.80 13.81
C LEU A 2 -40.54 12.51 14.46
N VAL A 3 -40.57 11.90 15.65
CA VAL A 3 -39.35 11.59 16.40
C VAL A 3 -38.57 10.42 15.78
N LEU A 4 -39.22 9.56 15.04
CA LEU A 4 -38.57 8.38 14.46
C LEU A 4 -37.75 8.71 13.22
N LYS A 5 -38.11 9.72 12.47
CA LYS A 5 -37.40 10.11 11.28
C LYS A 5 -35.93 10.54 11.54
N PRO A 6 -35.66 11.40 12.52
CA PRO A 6 -34.27 11.77 12.83
C PRO A 6 -33.43 10.56 13.25
N LEU A 7 -34.00 9.65 14.00
CA LEU A 7 -33.29 8.45 14.43
C LEU A 7 -32.94 7.55 13.25
N ALA A 8 -33.86 7.40 12.30
CA ALA A 8 -33.57 6.61 11.11
C ALA A 8 -32.48 7.22 10.26
N LEU A 9 -32.45 8.53 10.15
CA LEU A 9 -31.40 9.23 9.39
C LEU A 9 -30.03 9.08 10.04
N ILE A 10 -29.99 9.17 11.36
CA ILE A 10 -28.74 9.00 12.11
C ILE A 10 -28.20 7.57 11.92
N ALA A 11 -29.06 6.58 11.99
CA ALA A 11 -28.68 5.20 11.80
C ALA A 11 -28.13 4.96 10.38
N GLY A 12 -28.76 5.56 9.37
CA GLY A 12 -28.31 5.45 8.00
C GLY A 12 -26.93 6.08 7.78
N MET A 13 -26.70 7.24 8.38
CA MET A 13 -25.39 7.89 8.30
C MET A 13 -24.30 7.07 8.98
N PHE A 14 -24.63 6.46 10.12
CA PHE A 14 -23.69 5.63 10.83
C PHE A 14 -23.28 4.40 10.01
N LEU A 15 -24.22 3.77 9.35
CA LEU A 15 -23.95 2.64 8.49
C LEU A 15 -23.10 3.03 7.29
N ALA A 16 -23.34 4.20 6.71
CA ALA A 16 -22.54 4.70 5.60
C ALA A 16 -21.09 4.97 6.05
N LEU A 17 -20.90 5.52 7.25
CA LEU A 17 -19.58 5.75 7.79
C LEU A 17 -18.84 4.43 8.05
N LEU A 18 -19.51 3.40 8.49
CA LEU A 18 -18.92 2.09 8.67
C LEU A 18 -18.43 1.51 7.35
N TRP A 19 -19.17 1.70 6.29
CA TRP A 19 -18.76 1.28 4.96
C TRP A 19 -17.48 1.98 4.52
N TRP A 20 -17.40 3.26 4.77
CA TRP A 20 -16.22 4.04 4.44
C TRP A 20 -15.03 3.67 5.31
N ALA A 21 -15.28 3.28 6.54
CA ALA A 21 -14.24 2.89 7.45
C ALA A 21 -13.68 1.49 7.16
N TYR A 22 -14.25 0.77 6.22
CA TYR A 22 -13.78 -0.56 5.84
C TYR A 22 -12.81 -0.42 4.68
N PRO A 23 -11.52 -0.25 4.96
CA PRO A 23 -10.54 -0.10 3.90
C PRO A 23 -10.40 -1.40 3.13
N SER A 24 -9.86 -1.30 1.96
CA SER A 24 -9.48 -2.48 1.21
C SER A 24 -8.36 -3.19 1.95
N HIS A 25 -8.61 -4.43 2.36
CA HIS A 25 -7.63 -5.21 3.11
C HIS A 25 -6.84 -6.16 2.22
N ALA A 26 -6.97 -6.02 0.91
CA ALA A 26 -6.36 -6.95 -0.02
C ALA A 26 -4.84 -7.04 0.13
N LEU A 27 -4.21 -5.98 0.64
CA LEU A 27 -2.76 -5.90 0.77
C LEU A 27 -2.30 -5.81 2.22
N ASN A 28 -3.10 -6.30 3.16
CA ASN A 28 -2.68 -6.34 4.54
C ASN A 28 -1.94 -7.63 4.85
N GLY A 29 -0.84 -7.50 5.61
CA GLY A 29 -0.14 -8.63 6.15
C GLY A 29 0.75 -9.33 5.13
N CYS A 30 0.66 -10.64 5.11
CA CYS A 30 1.53 -11.49 4.32
C CYS A 30 0.72 -12.46 3.48
N GLY A 31 1.33 -12.95 2.41
CA GLY A 31 0.69 -13.91 1.52
C GLY A 31 1.60 -14.31 0.39
N ARG A 32 1.02 -14.81 -0.69
CA ARG A 32 1.77 -15.25 -1.84
C ARG A 32 2.22 -14.08 -2.69
N TYR A 33 3.43 -14.16 -3.18
CA TYR A 33 4.00 -13.12 -4.01
C TYR A 33 3.13 -12.78 -5.22
N GLU A 34 2.66 -13.81 -5.92
CA GLU A 34 1.87 -13.62 -7.13
C GLU A 34 0.58 -12.87 -6.86
N ASP A 35 -0.04 -13.11 -5.71
CA ASP A 35 -1.26 -12.44 -5.34
C ASP A 35 -1.02 -10.95 -5.07
N PHE A 36 0.07 -10.62 -4.37
CA PHE A 36 0.45 -9.24 -4.15
C PHE A 36 0.75 -8.53 -5.46
N LYS A 37 1.56 -9.14 -6.29
CA LYS A 37 1.96 -8.55 -7.55
C LYS A 37 0.76 -8.27 -8.44
N LYS A 38 -0.14 -9.24 -8.56
CA LYS A 38 -1.34 -9.09 -9.37
C LYS A 38 -2.24 -7.98 -8.83
N ALA A 39 -2.45 -7.94 -7.53
CA ALA A 39 -3.27 -6.91 -6.91
C ALA A 39 -2.69 -5.52 -7.14
N LEU A 40 -1.38 -5.37 -7.00
CA LEU A 40 -0.73 -4.09 -7.21
C LEU A 40 -0.83 -3.63 -8.65
N GLU A 41 -0.63 -4.53 -9.60
CA GLU A 41 -0.69 -4.19 -11.01
C GLU A 41 -2.13 -3.92 -11.47
N ASP A 42 -3.07 -4.77 -11.07
CA ASP A 42 -4.45 -4.68 -11.56
C ASP A 42 -5.29 -3.63 -10.83
N ASN A 43 -5.16 -3.55 -9.52
CA ASN A 43 -6.03 -2.70 -8.70
C ASN A 43 -5.43 -1.32 -8.43
N TYR A 44 -4.12 -1.23 -8.37
CA TYR A 44 -3.45 0.02 -8.00
C TYR A 44 -2.61 0.59 -9.13
N GLN A 45 -2.49 -0.12 -10.25
CA GLN A 45 -1.66 0.28 -11.38
C GLN A 45 -0.24 0.61 -10.96
N GLU A 46 0.27 -0.15 -10.01
CA GLU A 46 1.65 -0.01 -9.55
C GLU A 46 2.53 -1.04 -10.24
N THR A 47 3.71 -0.62 -10.62
CA THR A 47 4.71 -1.50 -11.21
C THR A 47 5.97 -1.46 -10.37
N ARG A 48 6.73 -2.55 -10.40
CA ARG A 48 7.96 -2.62 -9.64
C ARG A 48 8.99 -1.66 -10.22
N ARG A 49 9.46 -0.77 -9.38
CA ARG A 49 10.42 0.27 -9.77
C ARG A 49 11.79 0.03 -9.16
N PHE A 50 11.85 -0.53 -7.98
CA PHE A 50 13.10 -0.72 -7.27
C PHE A 50 13.12 -2.09 -6.62
N MET A 51 14.31 -2.63 -6.47
CA MET A 51 14.52 -3.92 -5.83
C MET A 51 15.84 -3.92 -5.11
N GLY A 52 15.86 -4.44 -3.90
CA GLY A 52 17.08 -4.63 -3.14
C GLY A 52 17.14 -6.05 -2.60
N VAL A 53 18.35 -6.54 -2.40
CA VAL A 53 18.56 -7.88 -1.87
C VAL A 53 19.46 -7.77 -0.65
N GLY A 54 19.04 -8.39 0.44
CA GLY A 54 19.83 -8.40 1.66
C GLY A 54 19.25 -9.36 2.67
N GLY A 55 20.12 -9.98 3.48
CA GLY A 55 19.67 -10.88 4.53
C GLY A 55 18.90 -12.08 4.03
N GLY A 56 19.13 -12.51 2.79
CA GLY A 56 18.38 -13.61 2.20
C GLY A 56 16.97 -13.25 1.76
N MET A 57 16.63 -11.97 1.78
CA MET A 57 15.31 -11.49 1.39
C MET A 57 15.40 -10.48 0.27
N ILE A 58 14.31 -10.26 -0.42
CA ILE A 58 14.22 -9.28 -1.50
C ILE A 58 13.24 -8.20 -1.06
N LEU A 59 13.68 -6.94 -1.16
CA LEU A 59 12.81 -5.81 -0.98
C LEU A 59 12.38 -5.33 -2.36
N GLU A 60 11.07 -5.15 -2.54
CA GLU A 60 10.53 -4.65 -3.79
C GLU A 60 9.69 -3.41 -3.53
N VAL A 61 9.86 -2.40 -4.38
CA VAL A 61 9.10 -1.16 -4.30
C VAL A 61 8.30 -1.01 -5.58
N TYR A 62 7.00 -0.90 -5.41
CA TYR A 62 6.04 -0.71 -6.50
C TYR A 62 5.54 0.73 -6.45
N VAL A 63 5.41 1.35 -7.61
CA VAL A 63 4.99 2.75 -7.70
C VAL A 63 4.03 2.90 -8.88
N SER A 64 3.02 3.73 -8.72
CA SER A 64 2.09 4.08 -9.78
C SER A 64 2.42 5.44 -10.40
N SER A 65 1.78 5.73 -11.52
CA SER A 65 1.90 7.06 -12.13
C SER A 65 1.25 8.16 -11.30
N LYS A 66 0.44 7.79 -10.33
CA LYS A 66 -0.20 8.73 -9.41
C LYS A 66 0.55 8.85 -8.09
N ASP A 67 1.77 8.34 -8.06
CA ASP A 67 2.66 8.40 -6.91
C ASP A 67 2.15 7.65 -5.67
N THR A 68 1.32 6.65 -5.86
CA THR A 68 1.07 5.68 -4.81
C THR A 68 2.20 4.66 -4.81
N PHE A 69 2.50 4.11 -3.64
CA PHE A 69 3.59 3.16 -3.54
C PHE A 69 3.30 2.04 -2.56
N THR A 70 3.98 0.93 -2.76
CA THR A 70 3.90 -0.24 -1.90
C THR A 70 5.28 -0.86 -1.79
N ILE A 71 5.68 -1.20 -0.57
CA ILE A 71 6.95 -1.85 -0.30
C ILE A 71 6.68 -3.25 0.23
N LEU A 72 7.26 -4.22 -0.46
CA LEU A 72 7.12 -5.64 -0.11
C LEU A 72 8.46 -6.22 0.27
N VAL A 73 8.44 -7.17 1.19
CA VAL A 73 9.59 -8.05 1.47
C VAL A 73 9.22 -9.46 1.05
N VAL A 74 10.04 -10.03 0.18
CA VAL A 74 9.83 -11.36 -0.36
C VAL A 74 10.87 -12.31 0.24
N LYS A 75 10.40 -13.33 0.92
CA LYS A 75 11.26 -14.34 1.52
C LYS A 75 11.67 -15.41 0.50
N PRO A 76 12.70 -16.20 0.78
CA PRO A 76 13.18 -17.21 -0.19
C PRO A 76 12.09 -18.17 -0.68
N ASN A 77 11.11 -18.48 0.17
CA ASN A 77 10.00 -19.35 -0.20
C ASN A 77 8.87 -18.59 -0.92
N ARG A 78 9.13 -17.35 -1.33
CA ARG A 78 8.19 -16.44 -1.98
C ARG A 78 7.03 -15.99 -1.09
N PHE A 79 7.08 -16.29 0.18
CA PHE A 79 6.14 -15.72 1.14
C PHE A 79 6.43 -14.24 1.28
N THR A 80 5.46 -13.42 0.99
CA THR A 80 5.63 -11.97 0.82
C THR A 80 4.86 -11.23 1.88
N CYS A 81 5.47 -10.21 2.45
CA CYS A 81 4.83 -9.38 3.46
C CYS A 81 4.84 -7.92 3.04
N LEU A 82 3.73 -7.25 3.32
CA LEU A 82 3.63 -5.81 3.12
C LEU A 82 4.37 -5.10 4.23
N VAL A 83 5.30 -4.25 3.87
CA VAL A 83 6.06 -3.46 4.84
C VAL A 83 5.45 -2.07 5.01
N ALA A 84 5.13 -1.42 3.90
CA ALA A 84 4.59 -0.07 3.92
C ALA A 84 3.89 0.20 2.61
N GLY A 85 3.00 1.17 2.63
CA GLY A 85 2.33 1.65 1.44
C GLY A 85 1.74 3.02 1.72
N GLY A 86 1.50 3.77 0.69
CA GLY A 86 0.94 5.10 0.85
C GLY A 86 0.90 5.88 -0.45
N GLU A 87 0.84 7.18 -0.29
CA GLU A 87 0.80 8.13 -1.40
C GLU A 87 1.99 9.08 -1.27
N GLY A 88 2.21 9.83 -2.34
CA GLY A 88 3.24 10.86 -2.30
C GLY A 88 4.64 10.33 -2.54
N TRP A 89 4.75 9.26 -3.33
CA TRP A 89 6.07 8.78 -3.73
C TRP A 89 6.79 9.89 -4.47
N THR A 90 7.99 10.22 -4.00
CA THR A 90 8.80 11.28 -4.61
C THR A 90 10.22 10.76 -4.76
N GLU A 91 10.74 10.84 -5.95
CA GLU A 91 12.13 10.51 -6.19
C GLU A 91 12.98 11.75 -5.94
N LEU A 92 13.97 11.60 -5.09
CA LEU A 92 14.89 12.67 -4.79
C LEU A 92 16.15 12.47 -5.63
N GLU A 93 16.75 13.57 -6.03
CA GLU A 93 18.04 13.49 -6.68
C GLU A 93 19.07 12.98 -5.69
N PRO A 94 20.01 12.11 -6.12
CA PRO A 94 21.04 11.65 -5.22
C PRO A 94 21.82 12.83 -4.67
N GLU A 95 22.00 12.83 -3.36
CA GLU A 95 22.82 13.86 -2.74
C GLU A 95 24.29 13.59 -3.04
N ILE A 96 25.00 14.67 -3.31
CA ILE A 96 26.43 14.56 -3.54
C ILE A 96 27.23 14.81 -2.27
N ILE A 97 26.59 14.56 -1.14
CA ILE A 97 27.21 14.74 0.17
C ILE A 97 28.45 13.89 0.34
N GLY A 98 28.40 12.66 -0.11
CA GLY A 98 29.55 11.77 -0.04
C GLY A 98 30.74 12.30 -0.78
N GLU A 99 30.52 12.90 -1.93
CA GLU A 99 31.58 13.49 -2.72
C GLU A 99 32.13 14.75 -2.09
N LYS A 100 31.24 15.55 -1.51
CA LYS A 100 31.65 16.78 -0.84
C LYS A 100 32.49 16.53 0.39
N LYS A 101 32.17 15.49 1.08
CA LYS A 101 32.85 15.17 2.34
C LYS A 101 34.20 14.51 2.13
N LEU A 102 34.36 13.99 1.00
CA LEU A 102 35.60 13.33 0.64
C LEU A 102 36.57 14.30 0.03
#